data_f639627aa61207a176e55055f5b875cf
#
_entry.id   f639627aa61207a176e55055f5b875cf
#
_cell.length_a   1.000
_cell.length_b   1.000
_cell.length_c   1.000
_cell.angle_alpha   90.00
_cell.angle_beta   90.00
_cell.angle_gamma   90.00
#
_symmetry.space_group_name_H-M   'P 1'
#
loop_
_entity.id
_entity.type
_entity.pdbx_description
1 polymer ?
#
loop_
_entity_poly.entity_id
_entity_poly.type
_entity_poly.pdbx_seq_one_letter_code
_entity_poly.pdbx_strand_id
1 'polypeptide(L)'
;VVHVGGDFMHGRMLLLPLFAALLPIFVVNLRTWWAAVFSAVWALVIVVHGHPVDRAAYAGKLTVVDERDYWTAVTNRQEPPRRAEDFLGMDVMNNYEKAVQDLAAGDAMTFLYIKDGGQTSWTTVPADPERSDPPTVYFPNLGLTSMNAPLEVRVLDEIGLSNPLAARQPRIEGGRIGHDKSLGAAWQIADSAVDIDSLLLGQKDSAWQARTALDDADFQRLFASYREPLTWGRFLENIKFSLTEGRTLTFSSDPGDYLQ
;
A
#
# COMPACT_ATOMS: atom_id res chain seq x y z
N VAL A 1 2.05 9.49 15.53
CA VAL A 1 1.65 8.07 15.48
C VAL A 1 0.19 7.95 15.90
N VAL A 2 -0.17 8.25 17.16
CA VAL A 2 -1.54 8.12 17.67
C VAL A 2 -2.55 8.92 16.85
N HIS A 3 -2.26 10.19 16.55
CA HIS A 3 -3.16 11.08 15.80
C HIS A 3 -3.52 10.59 14.39
N VAL A 4 -2.63 9.84 13.75
CA VAL A 4 -2.83 9.32 12.39
C VAL A 4 -3.25 7.84 12.38
N GLY A 5 -3.59 7.26 13.54
CA GLY A 5 -4.02 5.87 13.63
C GLY A 5 -2.91 4.84 13.49
N GLY A 6 -1.65 5.25 13.70
CA GLY A 6 -0.49 4.35 13.62
C GLY A 6 -0.18 3.58 14.90
N ASP A 7 -1.08 3.58 15.87
CA ASP A 7 -0.91 2.94 17.17
C ASP A 7 -0.79 1.41 17.10
N PHE A 8 -1.45 0.77 16.14
CA PHE A 8 -1.32 -0.67 15.90
C PHE A 8 0.09 -1.11 15.44
N MET A 9 0.91 -0.17 14.94
CA MET A 9 2.31 -0.39 14.55
C MET A 9 3.30 0.40 15.42
N HIS A 10 2.90 0.82 16.63
CA HIS A 10 3.71 1.70 17.48
C HIS A 10 5.14 1.19 17.69
N GLY A 11 5.35 -0.11 17.88
CA GLY A 11 6.67 -0.71 18.04
C GLY A 11 7.59 -0.45 16.86
N ARG A 12 7.07 -0.59 15.63
CA ARG A 12 7.82 -0.32 14.39
C ARG A 12 8.05 1.18 14.19
N MET A 13 7.01 1.99 14.34
CA MET A 13 7.07 3.42 14.06
C MET A 13 7.89 4.21 15.09
N LEU A 14 7.93 3.76 16.34
CA LEU A 14 8.68 4.42 17.40
C LEU A 14 10.12 3.90 17.54
N LEU A 15 10.51 2.85 16.84
CA LEU A 15 11.84 2.26 16.94
C LEU A 15 12.95 3.26 16.56
N LEU A 16 12.82 3.96 15.44
CA LEU A 16 13.80 4.96 15.01
C LEU A 16 13.89 6.18 15.94
N PRO A 17 12.77 6.82 16.35
CA PRO A 17 12.81 7.87 17.37
C PRO A 17 13.40 7.41 18.70
N LEU A 18 13.08 6.19 19.15
CA LEU A 18 13.68 5.61 20.35
C LEU A 18 15.19 5.44 20.20
N PHE A 19 15.64 4.87 19.07
CA PHE A 19 17.04 4.72 18.79
C PHE A 19 17.77 6.06 18.80
N ALA A 20 17.21 7.09 18.13
CA ALA A 20 17.76 8.43 18.13
C ALA A 20 17.83 9.04 19.53
N ALA A 21 16.81 8.85 20.37
CA ALA A 21 16.78 9.32 21.75
C ALA A 21 17.83 8.62 22.62
N LEU A 22 18.18 7.37 22.31
CA LEU A 22 19.18 6.58 23.05
C LEU A 22 20.62 6.84 22.57
N LEU A 23 20.84 7.45 21.39
CA LEU A 23 22.20 7.71 20.86
C LEU A 23 23.14 8.39 21.87
N PRO A 24 22.74 9.39 22.66
CA PRO A 24 23.64 10.04 23.62
C PRO A 24 24.12 9.11 24.75
N ILE A 25 23.36 8.04 25.06
CA ILE A 25 23.69 7.11 26.14
C ILE A 25 24.40 5.85 25.67
N PHE A 26 24.58 5.65 24.35
CA PHE A 26 25.37 4.56 23.80
C PHE A 26 26.87 4.72 24.06
N VAL A 27 27.32 5.93 24.40
CA VAL A 27 28.69 6.18 24.85
C VAL A 27 28.73 6.08 26.39
N VAL A 28 28.87 4.88 26.90
CA VAL A 28 28.95 4.62 28.35
C VAL A 28 30.38 4.68 28.81
N ASN A 29 30.66 5.50 29.83
CA ASN A 29 31.96 5.48 30.48
C ASN A 29 32.14 4.12 31.21
N LEU A 30 33.29 3.47 31.01
CA LEU A 30 33.62 2.19 31.66
C LEU A 30 33.50 2.22 33.20
N ARG A 31 33.53 3.39 33.83
CA ARG A 31 33.25 3.53 35.27
C ARG A 31 31.79 3.23 35.64
N THR A 32 30.86 3.26 34.70
CA THR A 32 29.43 2.96 34.89
C THR A 32 29.02 1.62 34.28
N TRP A 33 29.92 0.65 34.25
CA TRP A 33 29.70 -0.70 33.71
C TRP A 33 28.43 -1.37 34.27
N TRP A 34 28.09 -1.07 35.52
CA TRP A 34 26.89 -1.59 36.17
C TRP A 34 25.59 -1.13 35.44
N ALA A 35 25.58 0.07 34.84
CA ALA A 35 24.42 0.55 34.06
C ALA A 35 24.27 -0.28 32.78
N ALA A 36 25.38 -0.66 32.14
CA ALA A 36 25.35 -1.55 30.97
C ALA A 36 24.83 -2.94 31.35
N VAL A 37 25.32 -3.49 32.51
CA VAL A 37 24.81 -4.77 33.03
C VAL A 37 23.33 -4.71 33.35
N PHE A 38 22.87 -3.65 34.04
CA PHE A 38 21.46 -3.46 34.35
C PHE A 38 20.62 -3.39 33.05
N SER A 39 21.06 -2.63 32.06
CA SER A 39 20.36 -2.51 30.78
C SER A 39 20.32 -3.85 30.04
N ALA A 40 21.39 -4.62 30.06
CA ALA A 40 21.43 -5.94 29.43
C ALA A 40 20.51 -6.94 30.14
N VAL A 41 20.50 -6.95 31.49
CA VAL A 41 19.56 -7.78 32.26
C VAL A 41 18.13 -7.37 32.01
N TRP A 42 17.82 -6.06 31.99
CA TRP A 42 16.51 -5.55 31.68
C TRP A 42 16.04 -5.93 30.27
N ALA A 43 16.93 -5.79 29.26
CA ALA A 43 16.63 -6.22 27.91
C ALA A 43 16.36 -7.74 27.83
N LEU A 44 17.13 -8.54 28.55
CA LEU A 44 16.92 -9.99 28.65
C LEU A 44 15.56 -10.33 29.29
N VAL A 45 15.18 -9.64 30.36
CA VAL A 45 13.86 -9.80 30.99
C VAL A 45 12.75 -9.47 29.99
N ILE A 46 12.85 -8.34 29.25
CA ILE A 46 11.87 -7.98 28.24
C ILE A 46 11.79 -9.05 27.14
N VAL A 47 12.93 -9.55 26.64
CA VAL A 47 12.97 -10.60 25.63
C VAL A 47 12.31 -11.88 26.14
N VAL A 48 12.65 -12.32 27.35
CA VAL A 48 12.10 -13.56 27.92
C VAL A 48 10.61 -13.45 28.22
N HIS A 49 10.14 -12.31 28.74
CA HIS A 49 8.72 -12.10 29.04
C HIS A 49 7.88 -11.64 27.84
N GLY A 50 8.47 -10.98 26.87
CA GLY A 50 7.77 -10.50 25.67
C GLY A 50 7.65 -11.53 24.55
N HIS A 51 8.46 -12.59 24.56
CA HIS A 51 8.51 -13.59 23.49
C HIS A 51 7.44 -14.68 23.53
N PRO A 52 6.97 -15.18 24.67
CA PRO A 52 5.86 -16.12 24.65
C PRO A 52 4.55 -15.37 24.51
N VAL A 53 4.26 -14.87 23.32
CA VAL A 53 2.91 -14.43 22.99
C VAL A 53 2.05 -15.68 22.93
N ASP A 54 1.11 -15.82 23.88
CA ASP A 54 0.09 -16.86 23.77
C ASP A 54 -0.82 -16.53 22.57
N ARG A 55 -0.52 -17.16 21.44
CA ARG A 55 -1.24 -16.94 20.17
C ARG A 55 -2.72 -17.24 20.31
N ALA A 56 -3.09 -18.20 21.15
CA ALA A 56 -4.49 -18.55 21.41
C ALA A 56 -5.23 -17.42 22.12
N ALA A 57 -4.56 -16.65 22.99
CA ALA A 57 -5.14 -15.52 23.68
C ALA A 57 -5.50 -14.35 22.74
N TYR A 58 -4.85 -14.25 21.59
CA TYR A 58 -5.06 -13.18 20.59
C TYR A 58 -5.95 -13.62 19.43
N ALA A 59 -6.19 -14.92 19.26
CA ALA A 59 -7.04 -15.42 18.19
C ALA A 59 -8.47 -14.86 18.31
N GLY A 60 -8.86 -14.05 17.33
CA GLY A 60 -10.20 -13.45 17.21
C GLY A 60 -10.49 -12.25 18.13
N LYS A 61 -9.54 -11.77 18.93
CA LYS A 61 -9.76 -10.63 19.85
C LYS A 61 -9.04 -9.35 19.47
N LEU A 62 -7.98 -9.44 18.67
CA LEU A 62 -7.17 -8.30 18.25
C LEU A 62 -7.00 -8.30 16.74
N THR A 63 -6.94 -7.10 16.19
CA THR A 63 -6.56 -6.86 14.78
C THR A 63 -5.06 -7.00 14.53
N VAL A 64 -4.31 -7.48 15.52
CA VAL A 64 -2.88 -7.75 15.42
C VAL A 64 -2.67 -9.17 14.90
N VAL A 65 -1.91 -9.29 13.83
CA VAL A 65 -1.59 -10.55 13.17
C VAL A 65 -0.09 -10.81 13.31
N ASP A 66 0.27 -12.04 13.68
CA ASP A 66 1.64 -12.51 13.46
C ASP A 66 1.80 -12.77 11.95
N GLU A 67 2.36 -11.82 11.23
CA GLU A 67 2.49 -11.91 9.79
C GLU A 67 3.37 -13.08 9.34
N ARG A 68 4.36 -13.48 10.13
CA ARG A 68 5.20 -14.61 9.81
C ARG A 68 4.39 -15.91 9.75
N ASP A 69 3.58 -16.15 10.75
CA ASP A 69 2.73 -17.35 10.81
C ASP A 69 1.62 -17.29 9.78
N TYR A 70 1.02 -16.12 9.62
CA TYR A 70 0.00 -15.89 8.60
C TYR A 70 0.54 -16.23 7.20
N TRP A 71 1.67 -15.64 6.80
CA TRP A 71 2.24 -15.90 5.48
C TRP A 71 2.71 -17.34 5.32
N THR A 72 3.23 -17.99 6.38
CA THR A 72 3.58 -19.41 6.35
C THR A 72 2.34 -20.27 6.07
N ALA A 73 1.22 -19.96 6.73
CA ALA A 73 -0.03 -20.71 6.55
C ALA A 73 -0.65 -20.50 5.17
N VAL A 74 -0.79 -19.24 4.70
CA VAL A 74 -1.46 -18.94 3.42
C VAL A 74 -0.65 -19.35 2.20
N THR A 75 0.68 -19.44 2.31
CA THR A 75 1.54 -20.00 1.25
C THR A 75 1.66 -21.52 1.32
N ASN A 76 1.03 -22.15 2.30
CA ASN A 76 1.11 -23.59 2.56
C ASN A 76 2.55 -24.13 2.64
N ARG A 77 3.43 -23.37 3.31
CA ARG A 77 4.86 -23.70 3.47
C ARG A 77 5.15 -24.15 4.89
N GLN A 78 6.27 -24.83 5.08
CA GLN A 78 6.77 -25.18 6.42
C GLN A 78 7.55 -23.99 7.05
N GLU A 79 8.16 -23.16 6.21
CA GLU A 79 8.88 -21.95 6.61
C GLU A 79 8.24 -20.70 6.00
N PRO A 80 8.38 -19.53 6.64
CA PRO A 80 7.85 -18.29 6.11
C PRO A 80 8.48 -17.96 4.74
N PRO A 81 7.70 -17.37 3.82
CA PRO A 81 8.21 -16.96 2.52
C PRO A 81 9.31 -15.91 2.68
N ARG A 82 10.37 -16.03 1.90
CA ARG A 82 11.53 -15.13 1.94
C ARG A 82 11.87 -14.49 0.61
N ARG A 83 11.32 -15.02 -0.49
CA ARG A 83 11.57 -14.60 -1.86
C ARG A 83 10.26 -14.34 -2.58
N ALA A 84 10.34 -13.61 -3.67
CA ALA A 84 9.20 -13.29 -4.51
C ALA A 84 8.43 -14.54 -4.97
N GLU A 85 9.15 -15.52 -5.47
CA GLU A 85 8.61 -16.76 -6.00
C GLU A 85 7.90 -17.63 -4.94
N ASP A 86 8.21 -17.44 -3.66
CA ASP A 86 7.55 -18.18 -2.57
C ASP A 86 6.05 -17.89 -2.46
N PHE A 87 5.58 -16.78 -3.04
CA PHE A 87 4.18 -16.38 -3.05
C PHE A 87 3.39 -16.86 -4.29
N LEU A 88 4.07 -17.28 -5.36
CA LEU A 88 3.43 -17.62 -6.63
C LEU A 88 2.49 -18.86 -6.54
N GLY A 89 2.68 -19.71 -5.54
CA GLY A 89 1.81 -20.86 -5.28
C GLY A 89 0.49 -20.53 -4.58
N MET A 90 0.23 -19.27 -4.24
CA MET A 90 -1.03 -18.87 -3.62
C MET A 90 -2.15 -18.76 -4.65
N ASP A 91 -3.38 -19.10 -4.24
CA ASP A 91 -4.56 -19.00 -5.11
C ASP A 91 -4.74 -17.58 -5.71
N VAL A 92 -4.47 -16.55 -4.91
CA VAL A 92 -4.53 -15.15 -5.36
C VAL A 92 -3.47 -14.80 -6.39
N MET A 93 -2.41 -15.59 -6.54
CA MET A 93 -1.34 -15.41 -7.53
C MET A 93 -1.51 -16.29 -8.76
N ASN A 94 -2.62 -17.03 -8.85
CA ASN A 94 -2.89 -17.87 -10.00
C ASN A 94 -2.89 -17.05 -11.29
N ASN A 95 -2.12 -17.48 -12.29
CA ASN A 95 -1.84 -16.80 -13.56
C ASN A 95 -1.28 -15.37 -13.48
N TYR A 96 -0.81 -14.92 -12.32
CA TYR A 96 -0.27 -13.55 -12.15
C TYR A 96 0.93 -13.28 -13.06
N GLU A 97 1.89 -14.19 -13.13
CA GLU A 97 3.08 -14.02 -13.99
C GLU A 97 2.69 -13.80 -15.46
N LYS A 98 1.70 -14.56 -15.97
CA LYS A 98 1.20 -14.37 -17.32
C LYS A 98 0.53 -13.00 -17.47
N ALA A 99 -0.32 -12.62 -16.52
CA ALA A 99 -1.02 -11.34 -16.57
C ALA A 99 -0.07 -10.14 -16.58
N VAL A 100 1.02 -10.15 -15.78
CA VAL A 100 2.00 -9.05 -15.82
C VAL A 100 2.88 -9.06 -17.07
N GLN A 101 3.07 -10.22 -17.70
CA GLN A 101 3.73 -10.30 -19.02
C GLN A 101 2.84 -9.72 -20.12
N ASP A 102 1.56 -10.05 -20.14
CA ASP A 102 0.57 -9.48 -21.08
C ASP A 102 0.48 -7.95 -20.87
N LEU A 103 0.48 -7.51 -19.61
CA LEU A 103 0.51 -6.10 -19.23
C LEU A 103 1.77 -5.37 -19.77
N ALA A 104 2.94 -5.96 -19.58
CA ALA A 104 4.19 -5.40 -20.09
C ALA A 104 4.27 -5.43 -21.63
N ALA A 105 3.50 -6.30 -22.30
CA ALA A 105 3.43 -6.43 -23.75
C ALA A 105 2.53 -5.40 -24.44
N GLY A 106 1.70 -4.64 -23.69
CA GLY A 106 0.88 -3.57 -24.25
C GLY A 106 -0.51 -3.36 -23.67
N ASP A 107 -0.90 -4.14 -22.65
CA ASP A 107 -2.13 -3.87 -21.91
C ASP A 107 -1.92 -2.75 -20.88
N ALA A 108 -3.01 -2.11 -20.45
CA ALA A 108 -2.95 -0.95 -19.55
C ALA A 108 -3.01 -1.30 -18.08
N MET A 109 -3.85 -2.26 -17.73
CA MET A 109 -4.13 -2.58 -16.34
C MET A 109 -4.41 -4.07 -16.17
N THR A 110 -4.00 -4.61 -15.03
CA THR A 110 -4.46 -5.92 -14.57
C THR A 110 -5.06 -5.83 -13.16
N PHE A 111 -6.04 -6.65 -12.90
CA PHE A 111 -6.70 -6.76 -11.61
C PHE A 111 -7.14 -8.21 -11.33
N LEU A 112 -7.27 -8.52 -10.05
CA LEU A 112 -7.75 -9.81 -9.61
C LEU A 112 -9.28 -9.84 -9.63
N TYR A 113 -9.86 -10.90 -10.18
CA TYR A 113 -11.29 -11.16 -10.08
C TYR A 113 -11.56 -12.59 -9.60
N ILE A 114 -12.77 -12.82 -9.11
CA ILE A 114 -13.22 -14.13 -8.64
C ILE A 114 -14.12 -14.72 -9.72
N LYS A 115 -13.71 -15.89 -10.25
CA LYS A 115 -14.54 -16.69 -11.17
C LYS A 115 -15.64 -17.43 -10.44
N ASP A 116 -16.62 -17.89 -11.20
CA ASP A 116 -17.62 -18.84 -10.70
C ASP A 116 -16.94 -20.03 -10.03
N GLY A 117 -17.42 -20.38 -8.81
CA GLY A 117 -16.80 -21.42 -7.99
C GLY A 117 -15.70 -20.92 -7.05
N GLY A 118 -15.47 -19.60 -6.93
CA GLY A 118 -14.53 -19.01 -5.97
C GLY A 118 -13.06 -19.02 -6.39
N GLN A 119 -12.76 -19.49 -7.61
CA GLN A 119 -11.41 -19.49 -8.14
C GLN A 119 -10.99 -18.06 -8.54
N THR A 120 -9.83 -17.61 -8.07
CA THR A 120 -9.25 -16.30 -8.44
C THR A 120 -8.46 -16.38 -9.74
N SER A 121 -8.44 -15.28 -10.48
CA SER A 121 -7.65 -15.15 -11.70
C SER A 121 -7.37 -13.67 -12.00
N TRP A 122 -6.20 -13.38 -12.53
CA TRP A 122 -5.85 -12.05 -13.03
C TRP A 122 -6.33 -11.91 -14.48
N THR A 123 -6.82 -10.72 -14.81
CA THR A 123 -7.22 -10.37 -16.17
C THR A 123 -6.67 -9.00 -16.53
N THR A 124 -6.37 -8.80 -17.80
CA THR A 124 -5.85 -7.54 -18.33
C THR A 124 -6.93 -6.75 -19.08
N VAL A 125 -6.72 -5.46 -19.17
CA VAL A 125 -7.59 -4.53 -19.92
C VAL A 125 -6.74 -3.81 -20.95
N PRO A 126 -7.22 -3.68 -22.22
CA PRO A 126 -6.49 -3.03 -23.29
C PRO A 126 -6.08 -1.61 -22.97
N ALA A 127 -4.94 -1.20 -23.50
CA ALA A 127 -4.45 0.17 -23.42
C ALA A 127 -5.09 1.05 -24.51
N ASP A 128 -5.39 2.28 -24.13
CA ASP A 128 -5.67 3.38 -25.04
C ASP A 128 -4.34 3.84 -25.67
N PRO A 129 -4.18 3.73 -27.00
CA PRO A 129 -2.93 4.06 -27.68
C PRO A 129 -2.56 5.54 -27.59
N GLU A 130 -3.48 6.41 -27.24
CA GLU A 130 -3.22 7.84 -27.09
C GLU A 130 -2.69 8.20 -25.68
N ARG A 131 -2.65 7.26 -24.76
CA ARG A 131 -2.19 7.46 -23.37
C ARG A 131 -0.83 6.84 -23.12
N SER A 132 -0.04 7.54 -22.30
CA SER A 132 1.32 7.14 -21.93
C SER A 132 1.47 6.76 -20.45
N ASP A 133 0.36 6.58 -19.73
CA ASP A 133 0.45 6.12 -18.34
C ASP A 133 1.09 4.72 -18.28
N PRO A 134 1.91 4.44 -17.28
CA PRO A 134 2.54 3.13 -17.19
C PRO A 134 1.52 2.01 -16.96
N PRO A 135 1.80 0.80 -17.48
CA PRO A 135 0.98 -0.36 -17.19
C PRO A 135 0.86 -0.57 -15.69
N THR A 136 -0.35 -0.84 -15.17
CA THR A 136 -0.63 -0.77 -13.74
C THR A 136 -1.30 -2.03 -13.19
N VAL A 137 -0.83 -2.48 -12.03
CA VAL A 137 -1.48 -3.52 -11.20
C VAL A 137 -2.04 -2.87 -9.95
N TYR A 138 -3.30 -3.18 -9.62
CA TYR A 138 -3.91 -2.80 -8.34
C TYR A 138 -4.12 -4.01 -7.46
N PHE A 139 -3.53 -4.01 -6.27
CA PHE A 139 -3.72 -5.05 -5.28
C PHE A 139 -3.29 -4.60 -3.86
N PRO A 140 -4.04 -4.92 -2.80
CA PRO A 140 -3.74 -4.42 -1.45
C PRO A 140 -2.43 -4.97 -0.86
N ASN A 141 -2.03 -6.19 -1.22
CA ASN A 141 -0.80 -6.81 -0.72
C ASN A 141 0.37 -6.58 -1.67
N LEU A 142 0.93 -5.38 -1.63
CA LEU A 142 1.99 -4.93 -2.53
C LEU A 142 3.22 -5.85 -2.57
N GLY A 143 3.62 -6.41 -1.43
CA GLY A 143 4.83 -7.22 -1.35
C GLY A 143 4.85 -8.38 -2.34
N LEU A 144 3.77 -9.15 -2.41
CA LEU A 144 3.70 -10.30 -3.31
C LEU A 144 3.52 -9.91 -4.79
N THR A 145 2.80 -8.84 -5.06
CA THR A 145 2.57 -8.37 -6.43
C THR A 145 3.76 -7.60 -6.99
N SER A 146 4.31 -6.63 -6.26
CA SER A 146 5.42 -5.82 -6.76
C SER A 146 6.73 -6.59 -6.88
N MET A 147 6.97 -7.56 -6.00
CA MET A 147 8.18 -8.40 -6.08
C MET A 147 8.17 -9.35 -7.28
N ASN A 148 6.99 -9.66 -7.82
CA ASN A 148 6.81 -10.56 -8.95
C ASN A 148 6.39 -9.82 -10.25
N ALA A 149 6.46 -8.49 -10.27
CA ALA A 149 6.20 -7.67 -11.46
C ALA A 149 7.49 -7.12 -12.06
N PRO A 150 7.55 -6.94 -13.40
CA PRO A 150 8.63 -6.21 -14.05
C PRO A 150 8.70 -4.74 -13.56
N LEU A 151 9.88 -4.12 -13.66
CA LEU A 151 10.10 -2.74 -13.18
C LEU A 151 9.31 -1.69 -13.98
N GLU A 152 8.91 -2.02 -15.20
CA GLU A 152 8.10 -1.17 -16.07
C GLU A 152 6.63 -1.11 -15.63
N VAL A 153 6.21 -2.04 -14.78
CA VAL A 153 4.84 -2.15 -14.29
C VAL A 153 4.70 -1.38 -12.97
N ARG A 154 3.77 -0.44 -12.95
CA ARG A 154 3.39 0.30 -11.74
C ARG A 154 2.49 -0.56 -10.87
N VAL A 155 2.89 -0.84 -9.63
CA VAL A 155 2.08 -1.59 -8.67
C VAL A 155 1.56 -0.65 -7.59
N LEU A 156 0.24 -0.57 -7.48
CA LEU A 156 -0.47 0.32 -6.55
C LEU A 156 -1.44 -0.47 -5.68
N ASP A 157 -1.72 0.08 -4.51
CA ASP A 157 -2.78 -0.41 -3.64
C ASP A 157 -4.02 0.49 -3.69
N GLU A 158 -5.14 -0.06 -3.28
CA GLU A 158 -6.42 0.64 -3.21
C GLU A 158 -6.69 1.27 -1.83
N ILE A 159 -5.86 0.95 -0.83
CA ILE A 159 -6.05 1.40 0.56
C ILE A 159 -5.16 2.60 0.95
N GLY A 160 -4.22 2.99 0.09
CA GLY A 160 -3.40 4.19 0.26
C GLY A 160 -2.09 4.00 1.00
N LEU A 161 -1.48 2.79 0.96
CA LEU A 161 -0.14 2.54 1.49
C LEU A 161 0.95 3.10 0.57
N SER A 162 0.81 2.91 -0.74
CA SER A 162 1.71 3.42 -1.77
C SER A 162 1.03 4.32 -2.79
N ASN A 163 -0.30 4.31 -2.84
CA ASN A 163 -1.09 5.07 -3.78
C ASN A 163 -1.53 6.41 -3.20
N PRO A 164 -0.98 7.56 -3.67
CA PRO A 164 -1.34 8.87 -3.15
C PRO A 164 -2.81 9.23 -3.34
N LEU A 165 -3.46 8.77 -4.41
CA LEU A 165 -4.88 8.99 -4.67
C LEU A 165 -5.75 8.22 -3.68
N ALA A 166 -5.46 6.94 -3.46
CA ALA A 166 -6.14 6.12 -2.48
C ALA A 166 -5.95 6.65 -1.04
N ALA A 167 -4.75 7.17 -0.73
CA ALA A 167 -4.46 7.77 0.56
C ALA A 167 -5.32 9.01 0.88
N ARG A 168 -5.93 9.64 -0.12
CA ARG A 168 -6.82 10.81 0.00
C ARG A 168 -8.31 10.47 -0.03
N GLN A 169 -8.66 9.21 -0.15
CA GLN A 169 -10.06 8.79 -0.05
C GLN A 169 -10.60 8.98 1.38
N PRO A 170 -11.91 9.17 1.54
CA PRO A 170 -12.56 9.21 2.85
C PRO A 170 -12.32 7.92 3.61
N ARG A 171 -12.29 8.01 4.94
CA ARG A 171 -12.22 6.82 5.78
C ARG A 171 -13.55 6.08 5.80
N ILE A 172 -13.48 4.76 5.73
CA ILE A 172 -14.62 3.88 5.91
C ILE A 172 -14.91 3.79 7.41
N GLU A 173 -16.11 4.15 7.81
CA GLU A 173 -16.55 4.09 9.21
C GLU A 173 -16.49 2.65 9.73
N GLY A 174 -15.88 2.47 10.90
CA GLY A 174 -15.63 1.12 11.44
C GLY A 174 -14.58 0.30 10.72
N GLY A 175 -13.93 0.85 9.70
CA GLY A 175 -12.86 0.19 8.97
C GLY A 175 -11.64 -0.10 9.85
N ARG A 176 -10.88 -1.14 9.48
CA ARG A 176 -9.64 -1.50 10.18
C ARG A 176 -8.61 -0.39 10.01
N ILE A 177 -7.98 0.03 11.09
CA ILE A 177 -6.93 1.06 11.09
C ILE A 177 -5.84 0.72 10.06
N GLY A 178 -5.52 1.69 9.18
CA GLY A 178 -4.58 1.51 8.08
C GLY A 178 -5.11 0.74 6.87
N HIS A 179 -6.37 0.26 6.92
CA HIS A 179 -7.10 -0.39 5.84
C HIS A 179 -8.53 0.15 5.76
N ASP A 180 -8.72 1.38 6.21
CA ASP A 180 -10.00 2.06 6.33
C ASP A 180 -10.29 3.00 5.15
N LYS A 181 -9.68 2.73 4.00
CA LYS A 181 -9.90 3.44 2.74
C LYS A 181 -10.06 2.45 1.61
N SER A 182 -10.72 2.85 0.53
CA SER A 182 -10.85 2.06 -0.68
C SER A 182 -10.98 2.96 -1.90
N LEU A 183 -10.02 2.85 -2.79
CA LEU A 183 -10.09 3.52 -4.09
C LEU A 183 -10.98 2.70 -5.01
N GLY A 184 -12.14 3.24 -5.39
CA GLY A 184 -13.08 2.59 -6.28
C GLY A 184 -12.50 2.28 -7.67
N ALA A 185 -13.05 1.25 -8.34
CA ALA A 185 -12.58 0.79 -9.64
C ALA A 185 -12.58 1.91 -10.71
N ALA A 186 -13.56 2.81 -10.68
CA ALA A 186 -13.61 3.95 -11.61
C ALA A 186 -12.35 4.83 -11.51
N TRP A 187 -11.91 5.12 -10.31
CA TRP A 187 -10.69 5.89 -10.06
C TRP A 187 -9.41 5.14 -10.46
N GLN A 188 -9.37 3.81 -10.22
CA GLN A 188 -8.24 2.97 -10.62
C GLN A 188 -8.10 2.95 -12.15
N ILE A 189 -9.22 2.81 -12.86
CA ILE A 189 -9.29 2.84 -14.33
C ILE A 189 -8.86 4.23 -14.83
N ALA A 190 -9.40 5.29 -14.25
CA ALA A 190 -9.10 6.67 -14.64
C ALA A 190 -7.62 7.02 -14.48
N ASP A 191 -6.96 6.51 -13.41
CA ASP A 191 -5.54 6.71 -13.13
C ASP A 191 -4.63 5.72 -13.87
N SER A 192 -5.03 5.25 -15.03
CA SER A 192 -4.28 4.31 -15.86
C SER A 192 -4.50 4.59 -17.34
N ALA A 193 -3.75 3.91 -18.21
CA ALA A 193 -3.89 3.98 -19.66
C ALA A 193 -5.02 3.09 -20.20
N VAL A 194 -6.00 2.71 -19.41
CA VAL A 194 -7.11 1.85 -19.87
C VAL A 194 -7.89 2.51 -21.00
N ASP A 195 -8.14 1.76 -22.09
CA ASP A 195 -9.14 2.09 -23.09
C ASP A 195 -10.55 1.91 -22.49
N ILE A 196 -11.11 3.02 -22.00
CA ILE A 196 -12.44 3.03 -21.36
C ILE A 196 -13.51 2.53 -22.33
N ASP A 197 -13.33 2.73 -23.65
CA ASP A 197 -14.29 2.30 -24.63
C ASP A 197 -14.35 0.78 -24.82
N SER A 198 -13.31 0.07 -24.40
CA SER A 198 -13.30 -1.40 -24.35
C SER A 198 -14.05 -2.01 -23.16
N LEU A 199 -14.42 -1.20 -22.16
CA LEU A 199 -15.07 -1.69 -20.93
C LEU A 199 -16.56 -2.03 -21.15
N LEU A 200 -17.12 -2.79 -20.20
CA LEU A 200 -18.55 -3.04 -20.13
C LEU A 200 -19.32 -1.75 -19.82
N LEU A 201 -20.53 -1.60 -20.37
CA LEU A 201 -21.35 -0.41 -20.25
C LEU A 201 -21.51 0.12 -18.81
N GLY A 202 -21.69 -0.78 -17.83
CA GLY A 202 -21.86 -0.36 -16.42
C GLY A 202 -20.62 0.23 -15.75
N GLN A 203 -19.46 0.14 -16.39
CA GLN A 203 -18.20 0.69 -15.87
C GLN A 203 -17.73 1.93 -16.65
N LYS A 204 -18.18 2.07 -17.90
CA LYS A 204 -17.75 3.16 -18.78
C LYS A 204 -18.05 4.53 -18.20
N ASP A 205 -19.30 4.78 -17.86
CA ASP A 205 -19.75 6.11 -17.45
C ASP A 205 -19.00 6.59 -16.20
N SER A 206 -18.90 5.74 -15.18
CA SER A 206 -18.16 6.07 -13.96
C SER A 206 -16.66 6.24 -14.20
N ALA A 207 -16.06 5.46 -15.11
CA ALA A 207 -14.66 5.60 -15.47
C ALA A 207 -14.39 6.90 -16.24
N TRP A 208 -15.27 7.30 -17.16
CA TRP A 208 -15.19 8.58 -17.84
C TRP A 208 -15.39 9.77 -16.89
N GLN A 209 -16.35 9.67 -15.97
CA GLN A 209 -16.53 10.67 -14.92
C GLN A 209 -15.28 10.83 -14.07
N ALA A 210 -14.72 9.72 -13.60
CA ALA A 210 -13.48 9.75 -12.82
C ALA A 210 -12.31 10.33 -13.63
N ARG A 211 -12.17 9.98 -14.91
CA ARG A 211 -11.11 10.51 -15.77
C ARG A 211 -11.23 12.00 -15.97
N THR A 212 -12.46 12.51 -16.17
CA THR A 212 -12.73 13.95 -16.26
C THR A 212 -12.44 14.65 -14.92
N ALA A 213 -12.84 14.04 -13.81
CA ALA A 213 -12.59 14.60 -12.48
C ALA A 213 -11.09 14.71 -12.16
N LEU A 214 -10.24 13.81 -12.68
CA LEU A 214 -8.79 13.90 -12.48
C LEU A 214 -8.15 15.16 -13.10
N ASP A 215 -8.84 15.86 -14.00
CA ASP A 215 -8.37 17.14 -14.56
C ASP A 215 -8.59 18.33 -13.60
N ASP A 216 -9.32 18.15 -12.51
CA ASP A 216 -9.48 19.19 -11.49
C ASP A 216 -8.13 19.59 -10.86
N ALA A 217 -8.04 20.86 -10.47
CA ALA A 217 -6.81 21.48 -10.00
C ALA A 217 -6.20 20.79 -8.76
N ASP A 218 -7.03 20.23 -7.87
CA ASP A 218 -6.56 19.58 -6.66
C ASP A 218 -5.92 18.22 -6.97
N PHE A 219 -6.49 17.44 -7.90
CA PHE A 219 -5.86 16.22 -8.38
C PHE A 219 -4.56 16.52 -9.13
N GLN A 220 -4.56 17.53 -10.00
CA GLN A 220 -3.38 17.90 -10.76
C GLN A 220 -2.24 18.36 -9.85
N ARG A 221 -2.52 19.11 -8.77
CA ARG A 221 -1.51 19.45 -7.77
C ARG A 221 -0.95 18.24 -7.03
N LEU A 222 -1.82 17.28 -6.68
CA LEU A 222 -1.36 16.03 -6.09
C LEU A 222 -0.45 15.28 -7.05
N PHE A 223 -0.86 15.12 -8.31
CA PHE A 223 -0.08 14.39 -9.33
C PHE A 223 1.26 15.07 -9.61
N ALA A 224 1.29 16.38 -9.74
CA ALA A 224 2.51 17.14 -9.92
C ALA A 224 3.54 16.88 -8.79
N SER A 225 3.06 16.66 -7.56
CA SER A 225 3.94 16.44 -6.40
C SER A 225 4.81 15.19 -6.51
N TYR A 226 4.42 14.18 -7.30
CA TYR A 226 5.15 12.93 -7.42
C TYR A 226 5.38 12.41 -8.85
N ARG A 227 4.74 13.01 -9.85
CA ARG A 227 4.91 12.64 -11.29
C ARG A 227 5.87 13.55 -12.03
N GLU A 228 5.93 14.82 -11.64
CA GLU A 228 6.84 15.76 -12.28
C GLU A 228 8.30 15.53 -11.87
N PRO A 229 9.26 15.84 -12.76
CA PRO A 229 10.68 15.75 -12.44
C PRO A 229 11.04 16.58 -11.20
N LEU A 230 11.82 16.00 -10.29
CA LEU A 230 12.23 16.64 -9.06
C LEU A 230 13.30 17.71 -9.35
N THR A 231 12.87 18.96 -9.49
CA THR A 231 13.72 20.15 -9.52
C THR A 231 13.77 20.82 -8.14
N TRP A 232 14.68 21.78 -7.92
CA TRP A 232 14.68 22.57 -6.69
C TRP A 232 13.35 23.30 -6.45
N GLY A 233 12.75 23.87 -7.49
CA GLY A 233 11.43 24.51 -7.40
C GLY A 233 10.37 23.50 -6.98
N ARG A 234 10.27 22.34 -7.65
CA ARG A 234 9.34 21.26 -7.31
C ARG A 234 9.57 20.74 -5.88
N PHE A 235 10.82 20.60 -5.45
CA PHE A 235 11.15 20.19 -4.08
C PHE A 235 10.59 21.15 -3.03
N LEU A 236 10.79 22.46 -3.21
CA LEU A 236 10.27 23.47 -2.29
C LEU A 236 8.73 23.54 -2.30
N GLU A 237 8.12 23.41 -3.48
CA GLU A 237 6.66 23.33 -3.60
C GLU A 237 6.09 22.08 -2.94
N ASN A 238 6.75 20.94 -3.07
CA ASN A 238 6.34 19.72 -2.39
C ASN A 238 6.40 19.85 -0.86
N ILE A 239 7.42 20.52 -0.32
CA ILE A 239 7.49 20.84 1.11
C ILE A 239 6.31 21.73 1.50
N LYS A 240 6.06 22.81 0.76
CA LYS A 240 4.94 23.72 1.02
C LYS A 240 3.61 22.95 0.96
N PHE A 241 3.36 22.22 -0.10
CA PHE A 241 2.14 21.43 -0.30
C PHE A 241 1.92 20.44 0.85
N SER A 242 2.95 19.68 1.24
CA SER A 242 2.85 18.69 2.32
C SER A 242 2.62 19.31 3.70
N LEU A 243 3.05 20.54 3.93
CA LEU A 243 2.83 21.27 5.19
C LEU A 243 1.51 22.04 5.23
N THR A 244 0.86 22.27 4.09
CA THR A 244 -0.37 23.05 3.95
C THR A 244 -1.53 22.21 3.42
N GLU A 245 -1.91 22.40 2.17
CA GLU A 245 -3.09 21.81 1.52
C GLU A 245 -3.01 20.29 1.47
N GLY A 246 -1.86 19.72 1.15
CA GLY A 246 -1.67 18.28 1.01
C GLY A 246 -1.90 17.47 2.29
N ARG A 247 -1.91 18.13 3.47
CA ARG A 247 -2.20 17.46 4.76
C ARG A 247 -3.68 17.15 4.96
N THR A 248 -4.55 17.99 4.42
CA THR A 248 -5.99 17.92 4.61
C THR A 248 -6.74 17.55 3.34
N LEU A 249 -6.00 17.43 2.22
CA LEU A 249 -6.59 17.07 0.94
C LEU A 249 -7.27 15.71 1.03
N THR A 250 -8.56 15.70 0.72
CA THR A 250 -9.41 14.52 0.61
C THR A 250 -10.27 14.64 -0.62
N PHE A 251 -10.50 13.52 -1.30
CA PHE A 251 -11.33 13.45 -2.49
C PHE A 251 -12.60 12.66 -2.20
N SER A 252 -13.71 13.00 -2.86
CA SER A 252 -14.90 12.17 -2.81
C SER A 252 -14.62 10.78 -3.43
N SER A 253 -15.27 9.76 -2.88
CA SER A 253 -15.26 8.42 -3.48
C SER A 253 -16.13 8.34 -4.74
N ASP A 254 -17.08 9.27 -4.92
CA ASP A 254 -17.95 9.37 -6.10
C ASP A 254 -17.36 10.38 -7.11
N PRO A 255 -16.97 9.93 -8.33
CA PRO A 255 -16.50 10.83 -9.37
C PRO A 255 -17.53 11.87 -9.81
N GLY A 256 -18.83 11.56 -9.67
CA GLY A 256 -19.92 12.46 -10.06
C GLY A 256 -19.92 13.79 -9.31
N ASP A 257 -19.34 13.84 -8.11
CA ASP A 257 -19.25 15.06 -7.31
C ASP A 257 -18.39 16.17 -7.95
N TYR A 258 -17.58 15.84 -8.96
CA TYR A 258 -16.67 16.77 -9.66
C TYR A 258 -17.21 17.25 -11.01
N LEU A 259 -18.40 16.82 -11.44
CA LEU A 259 -18.94 17.11 -12.77
C LEU A 259 -19.98 18.25 -12.77
N GLN A 260 -19.93 19.16 -11.80
CA GLN A 260 -20.87 20.29 -11.70
C GLN A 260 -20.50 21.45 -12.61
#